data_67e7b157a9568763c21c6ea93207cc4c
#
_entry.id   67e7b157a9568763c21c6ea93207cc4c
#
_cell.length_a   1.000
_cell.length_b   1.000
_cell.length_c   1.000
_cell.angle_alpha   90.00
_cell.angle_beta   90.00
_cell.angle_gamma   90.00
#
_symmetry.space_group_name_H-M   'P 1'
#
loop_
_entity.id
_entity.type
_entity.pdbx_description
1 polymer ?
#
loop_
_entity_poly.entity_id
_entity_poly.type
_entity_poly.pdbx_seq_one_letter_code
_entity_poly.pdbx_strand_id
1 'polypeptide(L)'
;LPENLFLNISKGIAVCRSQIVNISNDGIYTMSDGRTFQGRKRGLSDHRRLRAEIGLADTLPRPMSMSLLEKCSLLDDMPLAFCVIELIFNESGHGVDFIFRYCNAEMATIEGVPVEEMLNRSFYEVFPNGDKKWLVSYADVALKGTRHTLHDYSPEVDKYLTIHCYQPEPGYCACVLQTIDS
;
A
#
# COMPACT_ATOMS: atom_id res chain seq x y z
N LEU A 1 22.05 24.12 -14.67
CA LEU A 1 21.13 23.00 -14.90
C LEU A 1 19.72 23.41 -14.43
N PRO A 2 18.65 23.07 -15.18
CA PRO A 2 17.27 23.37 -14.75
C PRO A 2 16.97 22.71 -13.41
N GLU A 3 16.59 23.49 -12.39
CA GLU A 3 16.35 22.99 -11.01
C GLU A 3 15.16 22.04 -10.89
N ASN A 4 14.25 22.10 -11.85
CA ASN A 4 13.10 21.17 -11.93
C ASN A 4 13.49 19.77 -12.40
N LEU A 5 14.61 19.61 -13.13
CA LEU A 5 15.07 18.34 -13.67
C LEU A 5 16.27 17.75 -12.91
N PHE A 6 17.09 18.59 -12.30
CA PHE A 6 18.30 18.20 -11.61
C PHE A 6 18.31 18.63 -10.15
N LEU A 7 18.90 17.80 -9.31
CA LEU A 7 19.06 18.03 -7.90
C LEU A 7 20.53 18.06 -7.52
N ASN A 8 20.98 19.17 -6.93
CA ASN A 8 22.35 19.28 -6.36
C ASN A 8 22.36 18.62 -4.98
N ILE A 9 22.88 17.39 -4.90
CA ILE A 9 22.91 16.59 -3.66
C ILE A 9 24.16 16.82 -2.82
N SER A 10 25.30 17.20 -3.47
CA SER A 10 26.52 17.58 -2.77
C SER A 10 27.37 18.50 -3.67
N LYS A 11 28.51 19.01 -3.13
CA LYS A 11 29.41 19.88 -3.90
C LYS A 11 29.91 19.14 -5.14
N GLY A 12 29.52 19.65 -6.32
CA GLY A 12 29.93 19.10 -7.61
C GLY A 12 29.13 17.87 -8.08
N ILE A 13 28.09 17.45 -7.35
CA ILE A 13 27.25 16.31 -7.75
C ILE A 13 25.80 16.79 -7.90
N ALA A 14 25.33 16.75 -9.15
CA ALA A 14 23.92 16.93 -9.49
C ALA A 14 23.38 15.64 -10.10
N VAL A 15 22.22 15.20 -9.66
CA VAL A 15 21.55 13.99 -10.14
C VAL A 15 20.23 14.34 -10.80
N CYS A 16 19.83 13.57 -11.82
CA CYS A 16 18.53 13.74 -12.46
C CYS A 16 17.42 13.22 -11.52
N ARG A 17 16.43 14.07 -11.24
CA ARG A 17 15.32 13.75 -10.31
C ARG A 17 14.55 12.49 -10.70
N SER A 18 14.26 12.32 -12.00
CA SER A 18 13.52 11.17 -12.53
C SER A 18 14.30 9.85 -12.46
N GLN A 19 15.60 9.89 -12.21
CA GLN A 19 16.46 8.71 -12.11
C GLN A 19 16.73 8.29 -10.65
N ILE A 20 16.20 9.02 -9.68
CA ILE A 20 16.37 8.68 -8.27
C ILE A 20 15.31 7.62 -7.92
N VAL A 21 15.75 6.43 -7.51
CA VAL A 21 14.88 5.32 -7.09
C VAL A 21 14.77 5.18 -5.57
N ASN A 22 15.75 5.69 -4.82
CA ASN A 22 15.69 5.70 -3.36
C ASN A 22 16.55 6.80 -2.75
N ILE A 23 16.16 7.29 -1.57
CA ILE A 23 16.96 8.18 -0.70
C ILE A 23 16.93 7.57 0.71
N SER A 24 18.06 7.09 1.20
CA SER A 24 18.17 6.52 2.55
C SER A 24 18.04 7.58 3.65
N ASN A 25 17.80 7.15 4.89
CA ASN A 25 17.74 8.05 6.04
C ASN A 25 19.08 8.77 6.30
N ASP A 26 20.20 8.18 5.86
CA ASP A 26 21.54 8.75 5.96
C ASP A 26 21.90 9.65 4.78
N GLY A 27 20.93 9.92 3.88
CA GLY A 27 21.10 10.79 2.73
C GLY A 27 21.90 10.16 1.58
N ILE A 28 21.84 8.84 1.41
CA ILE A 28 22.37 8.15 0.24
C ILE A 28 21.30 8.09 -0.84
N TYR A 29 21.61 8.60 -2.02
CA TYR A 29 20.74 8.59 -3.21
C TYR A 29 21.10 7.38 -4.05
N THR A 30 20.12 6.52 -4.34
CA THR A 30 20.26 5.39 -5.27
C THR A 30 19.59 5.75 -6.59
N MET A 31 20.30 5.56 -7.69
CA MET A 31 19.84 5.84 -9.04
C MET A 31 19.26 4.58 -9.70
N SER A 32 18.47 4.76 -10.75
CA SER A 32 17.85 3.65 -11.52
C SER A 32 18.86 2.69 -12.16
N ASP A 33 20.10 3.15 -12.37
CA ASP A 33 21.20 2.34 -12.89
C ASP A 33 22.01 1.63 -11.78
N GLY A 34 21.55 1.70 -10.52
CA GLY A 34 22.16 1.07 -9.35
C GLY A 34 23.30 1.88 -8.72
N ARG A 35 23.73 3.00 -9.31
CA ARG A 35 24.75 3.87 -8.69
C ARG A 35 24.20 4.55 -7.45
N THR A 36 25.10 4.79 -6.47
CA THR A 36 24.77 5.49 -5.24
C THR A 36 25.64 6.72 -5.05
N PHE A 37 25.04 7.78 -4.49
CA PHE A 37 25.73 9.04 -4.22
C PHE A 37 25.40 9.51 -2.81
N GLN A 38 26.43 9.98 -2.06
CA GLN A 38 26.21 10.55 -0.74
C GLN A 38 25.79 12.02 -0.86
N GLY A 39 24.64 12.34 -0.32
CA GLY A 39 24.19 13.73 -0.16
C GLY A 39 24.91 14.45 0.99
N ARG A 40 24.68 15.77 1.12
CA ARG A 40 25.31 16.60 2.18
C ARG A 40 24.86 16.11 3.55
N LYS A 41 25.80 15.90 4.48
CA LYS A 41 25.51 15.52 5.87
C LYS A 41 24.71 16.59 6.64
N ARG A 42 24.82 17.87 6.26
CA ARG A 42 24.01 18.97 6.78
C ARG A 42 22.78 19.13 5.88
N GLY A 43 21.63 18.58 6.25
CA GLY A 43 20.42 18.67 5.45
C GLY A 43 19.59 17.40 5.44
N LEU A 44 19.69 16.56 6.49
CA LEU A 44 18.84 15.37 6.63
C LEU A 44 17.34 15.70 6.57
N SER A 45 16.94 16.90 7.04
CA SER A 45 15.60 17.42 6.88
C SER A 45 15.21 17.66 5.40
N ASP A 46 16.17 18.17 4.59
CA ASP A 46 15.94 18.41 3.17
C ASP A 46 15.85 17.10 2.39
N HIS A 47 16.61 16.07 2.76
CA HIS A 47 16.51 14.74 2.17
C HIS A 47 15.14 14.09 2.45
N ARG A 48 14.60 14.27 3.67
CA ARG A 48 13.26 13.78 4.03
C ARG A 48 12.17 14.49 3.22
N ARG A 49 12.29 15.82 3.08
CA ARG A 49 11.34 16.60 2.29
C ARG A 49 11.38 16.21 0.81
N LEU A 50 12.57 16.08 0.24
CA LEU A 50 12.78 15.65 -1.14
C LEU A 50 12.25 14.25 -1.41
N ARG A 51 12.41 13.31 -0.46
CA ARG A 51 11.82 11.97 -0.54
C ARG A 51 10.30 12.05 -0.68
N ALA A 52 9.65 12.93 0.11
CA ALA A 52 8.21 13.13 0.03
C ALA A 52 7.78 13.83 -1.28
N GLU A 53 8.55 14.84 -1.75
CA GLU A 53 8.26 15.60 -2.97
C GLU A 53 8.45 14.77 -4.25
N ILE A 54 9.43 13.87 -4.29
CA ILE A 54 9.72 13.04 -5.48
C ILE A 54 8.76 11.85 -5.58
N GLY A 55 7.89 11.64 -4.56
CA GLY A 55 6.97 10.49 -4.54
C GLY A 55 7.69 9.16 -4.46
N LEU A 56 8.96 9.17 -4.00
CA LEU A 56 9.70 7.99 -3.58
C LEU A 56 9.10 7.50 -2.25
N ALA A 57 7.79 7.23 -2.26
CA ALA A 57 7.23 6.29 -1.35
C ALA A 57 8.02 5.00 -1.53
N ASP A 58 8.59 4.50 -0.44
CA ASP A 58 9.37 3.27 -0.44
C ASP A 58 8.71 2.25 -1.36
N THR A 59 9.42 1.82 -2.41
CA THR A 59 9.01 0.71 -3.28
C THR A 59 9.08 -0.63 -2.53
N LEU A 60 9.59 -0.63 -1.31
CA LEU A 60 9.39 -1.72 -0.36
C LEU A 60 8.02 -1.56 0.29
N PRO A 61 7.26 -2.65 0.46
CA PRO A 61 6.00 -2.62 1.20
C PRO A 61 6.28 -1.98 2.56
N ARG A 62 5.78 -0.76 2.77
CA ARG A 62 5.91 -0.10 4.08
C ARG A 62 5.21 -0.98 5.10
N PRO A 63 5.85 -1.33 6.21
CA PRO A 63 5.08 -1.86 7.31
C PRO A 63 3.98 -0.84 7.62
N MET A 64 2.75 -1.32 7.81
CA MET A 64 1.63 -0.48 8.22
C MET A 64 2.07 0.42 9.39
N SER A 65 1.67 1.69 9.39
CA SER A 65 2.09 2.60 10.46
C SER A 65 1.71 2.01 11.83
N MET A 66 2.58 2.16 12.83
CA MET A 66 2.28 1.66 14.19
C MET A 66 0.94 2.24 14.69
N SER A 67 0.64 3.51 14.37
CA SER A 67 -0.63 4.11 14.75
C SER A 67 -1.85 3.46 14.09
N LEU A 68 -1.73 3.00 12.84
CA LEU A 68 -2.82 2.28 12.16
C LEU A 68 -2.99 0.87 12.72
N LEU A 69 -1.88 0.16 13.00
CA LEU A 69 -1.91 -1.14 13.69
C LEU A 69 -2.55 -1.06 15.08
N GLU A 70 -2.17 -0.05 15.88
CA GLU A 70 -2.74 0.17 17.20
C GLU A 70 -4.26 0.41 17.14
N LYS A 71 -4.74 1.15 16.14
CA LYS A 71 -6.18 1.34 15.91
C LYS A 71 -6.87 0.04 15.50
N CYS A 72 -6.22 -0.80 14.71
CA CYS A 72 -6.78 -2.07 14.26
C CYS A 72 -6.93 -3.09 15.40
N SER A 73 -6.09 -3.05 16.44
CA SER A 73 -6.19 -4.00 17.57
C SER A 73 -7.53 -3.97 18.31
N LEU A 74 -8.27 -2.85 18.23
CA LEU A 74 -9.63 -2.77 18.74
C LEU A 74 -10.64 -3.62 17.94
N LEU A 75 -10.27 -4.11 16.77
CA LEU A 75 -11.12 -4.84 15.85
C LEU A 75 -10.83 -6.34 15.83
N ASP A 76 -9.87 -6.81 16.65
CA ASP A 76 -9.48 -8.22 16.71
C ASP A 76 -10.68 -9.12 17.07
N ASP A 77 -11.49 -8.70 18.05
CA ASP A 77 -12.66 -9.44 18.53
C ASP A 77 -13.98 -8.95 17.89
N MET A 78 -13.91 -8.14 16.82
CA MET A 78 -15.12 -7.67 16.13
C MET A 78 -15.83 -8.85 15.45
N PRO A 79 -17.17 -9.03 15.65
CA PRO A 79 -17.93 -10.16 15.09
C PRO A 79 -18.29 -9.95 13.59
N LEU A 80 -17.45 -9.25 12.86
CA LEU A 80 -17.53 -9.02 11.42
C LEU A 80 -16.13 -9.15 10.84
N ALA A 81 -16.02 -9.72 9.66
CA ALA A 81 -14.74 -9.80 8.97
C ALA A 81 -14.22 -8.41 8.63
N PHE A 82 -12.99 -8.15 9.04
CA PHE A 82 -12.33 -6.87 8.81
C PHE A 82 -10.88 -7.07 8.36
N CYS A 83 -10.50 -6.35 7.32
CA CYS A 83 -9.09 -6.27 6.91
C CYS A 83 -8.68 -4.86 6.52
N VAL A 84 -7.38 -4.61 6.57
CA VAL A 84 -6.74 -3.45 5.96
C VAL A 84 -5.76 -3.96 4.92
N ILE A 85 -5.92 -3.47 3.71
CA ILE A 85 -5.08 -3.82 2.56
C ILE A 85 -4.31 -2.60 2.08
N GLU A 86 -3.08 -2.82 1.65
CA GLU A 86 -2.24 -1.82 0.98
C GLU A 86 -2.25 -2.07 -0.51
N LEU A 87 -2.66 -1.08 -1.29
CA LEU A 87 -2.76 -1.20 -2.74
C LEU A 87 -1.38 -1.11 -3.40
N ILE A 88 -1.15 -1.96 -4.38
CA ILE A 88 0.01 -1.91 -5.28
C ILE A 88 -0.44 -1.30 -6.60
N PHE A 89 0.23 -0.23 -7.02
CA PHE A 89 -0.06 0.49 -8.26
C PHE A 89 1.05 0.29 -9.28
N ASN A 90 0.68 0.25 -10.55
CA ASN A 90 1.64 0.32 -11.65
C ASN A 90 2.05 1.78 -11.93
N GLU A 91 2.98 1.97 -12.87
CA GLU A 91 3.47 3.30 -13.27
C GLU A 91 2.38 4.25 -13.79
N SER A 92 1.27 3.70 -14.28
CA SER A 92 0.10 4.46 -14.74
C SER A 92 -0.91 4.78 -13.63
N GLY A 93 -0.63 4.38 -12.38
CA GLY A 93 -1.51 4.62 -11.23
C GLY A 93 -2.73 3.69 -11.16
N HIS A 94 -2.75 2.58 -11.90
CA HIS A 94 -3.79 1.56 -11.77
C HIS A 94 -3.42 0.56 -10.70
N GLY A 95 -4.39 0.17 -9.87
CA GLY A 95 -4.23 -0.92 -8.90
C GLY A 95 -4.02 -2.24 -9.63
N VAL A 96 -2.92 -2.94 -9.33
CA VAL A 96 -2.55 -4.21 -9.95
C VAL A 96 -2.57 -5.38 -8.99
N ASP A 97 -2.45 -5.11 -7.69
CA ASP A 97 -2.51 -6.09 -6.60
C ASP A 97 -2.75 -5.35 -5.27
N PHE A 98 -2.89 -6.07 -4.18
CA PHE A 98 -2.85 -5.53 -2.83
C PHE A 98 -2.23 -6.50 -1.85
N ILE A 99 -1.72 -5.98 -0.73
CA ILE A 99 -1.12 -6.76 0.35
C ILE A 99 -2.04 -6.71 1.56
N PHE A 100 -2.33 -7.86 2.16
CA PHE A 100 -3.03 -7.92 3.44
C PHE A 100 -2.12 -7.42 4.57
N ARG A 101 -2.46 -6.29 5.18
CA ARG A 101 -1.68 -5.68 6.27
C ARG A 101 -2.25 -5.95 7.63
N TYR A 102 -3.54 -6.11 7.71
CA TYR A 102 -4.26 -6.51 8.91
C TYR A 102 -5.47 -7.35 8.53
N CYS A 103 -5.73 -8.40 9.28
CA CYS A 103 -6.93 -9.23 9.21
C CYS A 103 -7.32 -9.65 10.63
N ASN A 104 -8.61 -9.60 10.96
CA ASN A 104 -9.10 -10.19 12.21
C ASN A 104 -9.49 -11.67 12.01
N ALA A 105 -9.87 -12.35 13.08
CA ALA A 105 -10.21 -13.77 13.03
C ALA A 105 -11.41 -14.09 12.11
N GLU A 106 -12.41 -13.20 12.07
CA GLU A 106 -13.59 -13.37 11.21
C GLU A 106 -13.24 -13.27 9.72
N MET A 107 -12.18 -12.55 9.36
CA MET A 107 -11.67 -12.53 7.99
C MET A 107 -11.20 -13.92 7.56
N ALA A 108 -10.47 -14.64 8.42
CA ALA A 108 -10.05 -16.02 8.15
C ALA A 108 -11.25 -16.96 7.99
N THR A 109 -12.33 -16.73 8.73
CA THR A 109 -13.58 -17.51 8.62
C THR A 109 -14.29 -17.30 7.28
N ILE A 110 -14.32 -16.07 6.77
CA ILE A 110 -14.91 -15.77 5.46
C ILE A 110 -14.05 -16.28 4.32
N GLU A 111 -12.74 -15.99 4.35
CA GLU A 111 -11.79 -16.32 3.28
C GLU A 111 -11.40 -17.82 3.26
N GLY A 112 -11.58 -18.52 4.38
CA GLY A 112 -11.16 -19.92 4.49
C GLY A 112 -9.65 -20.11 4.53
N VAL A 113 -8.89 -19.04 4.81
CA VAL A 113 -7.43 -18.99 4.88
C VAL A 113 -7.03 -18.46 6.25
N PRO A 114 -6.10 -19.10 6.98
CA PRO A 114 -5.60 -18.58 8.25
C PRO A 114 -5.02 -17.18 8.14
N VAL A 115 -5.20 -16.35 9.18
CA VAL A 115 -4.72 -14.96 9.19
C VAL A 115 -3.22 -14.89 8.91
N GLU A 116 -2.43 -15.77 9.52
CA GLU A 116 -0.97 -15.84 9.34
C GLU A 116 -0.53 -16.17 7.91
N GLU A 117 -1.40 -16.81 7.12
CA GLU A 117 -1.14 -17.11 5.72
C GLU A 117 -1.56 -15.97 4.77
N MET A 118 -2.38 -15.04 5.25
CA MET A 118 -2.75 -13.82 4.52
C MET A 118 -1.81 -12.66 4.81
N LEU A 119 -1.41 -12.45 6.08
CA LEU A 119 -0.64 -11.28 6.50
C LEU A 119 0.68 -11.13 5.74
N ASN A 120 0.89 -9.91 5.22
CA ASN A 120 2.06 -9.50 4.45
C ASN A 120 2.25 -10.26 3.13
N ARG A 121 1.21 -10.94 2.65
CA ARG A 121 1.17 -11.53 1.32
C ARG A 121 0.24 -10.76 0.41
N SER A 122 0.53 -10.83 -0.88
CA SER A 122 -0.35 -10.21 -1.87
C SER A 122 -1.60 -11.03 -2.13
N PHE A 123 -2.64 -10.37 -2.67
CA PHE A 123 -3.89 -11.04 -3.01
C PHE A 123 -3.66 -12.23 -3.93
N TYR A 124 -2.85 -12.07 -4.98
CA TYR A 124 -2.60 -13.16 -5.93
C TYR A 124 -1.64 -14.25 -5.42
N GLU A 125 -0.87 -13.98 -4.35
CA GLU A 125 -0.14 -15.04 -3.65
C GLU A 125 -1.07 -15.91 -2.81
N VAL A 126 -2.10 -15.32 -2.21
CA VAL A 126 -3.11 -16.04 -1.43
C VAL A 126 -4.16 -16.68 -2.34
N PHE A 127 -4.63 -15.94 -3.34
CA PHE A 127 -5.67 -16.35 -4.29
C PHE A 127 -5.14 -16.24 -5.74
N PRO A 128 -4.41 -17.23 -6.26
CA PRO A 128 -3.80 -17.15 -7.59
C PRO A 128 -4.78 -16.91 -8.75
N ASN A 129 -6.04 -17.29 -8.58
CA ASN A 129 -7.12 -17.09 -9.55
C ASN A 129 -8.10 -15.99 -9.12
N GLY A 130 -7.69 -15.09 -8.21
CA GLY A 130 -8.53 -14.04 -7.68
C GLY A 130 -9.08 -13.09 -8.75
N ASP A 131 -10.32 -12.61 -8.56
CA ASP A 131 -10.98 -11.74 -9.53
C ASP A 131 -10.44 -10.30 -9.43
N LYS A 132 -10.05 -9.77 -10.57
CA LYS A 132 -9.53 -8.38 -10.71
C LYS A 132 -10.58 -7.30 -10.42
N LYS A 133 -11.86 -7.63 -10.43
CA LYS A 133 -12.95 -6.65 -10.22
C LYS A 133 -12.82 -5.88 -8.91
N TRP A 134 -12.33 -6.54 -7.86
CA TRP A 134 -12.13 -5.93 -6.55
C TRP A 134 -11.09 -4.81 -6.56
N LEU A 135 -10.00 -4.99 -7.34
CA LEU A 135 -8.89 -4.04 -7.41
C LEU A 135 -9.30 -2.65 -7.86
N VAL A 136 -10.26 -2.54 -8.79
CA VAL A 136 -10.71 -1.25 -9.33
C VAL A 136 -11.35 -0.41 -8.21
N SER A 137 -12.26 -1.01 -7.44
CA SER A 137 -12.95 -0.32 -6.35
C SER A 137 -12.01 -0.01 -5.19
N TYR A 138 -11.16 -0.95 -4.80
CA TYR A 138 -10.20 -0.75 -3.71
C TYR A 138 -9.16 0.30 -4.05
N ALA A 139 -8.67 0.34 -5.31
CA ALA A 139 -7.75 1.36 -5.78
C ALA A 139 -8.39 2.76 -5.76
N ASP A 140 -9.64 2.90 -6.16
CA ASP A 140 -10.37 4.17 -6.10
C ASP A 140 -10.50 4.68 -4.66
N VAL A 141 -10.85 3.80 -3.73
CA VAL A 141 -10.90 4.10 -2.29
C VAL A 141 -9.53 4.55 -1.78
N ALA A 142 -8.48 3.78 -2.05
CA ALA A 142 -7.13 4.03 -1.54
C ALA A 142 -6.49 5.32 -2.08
N LEU A 143 -6.84 5.71 -3.32
CA LEU A 143 -6.31 6.92 -3.96
C LEU A 143 -7.12 8.17 -3.64
N LYS A 144 -8.45 8.07 -3.65
CA LYS A 144 -9.33 9.24 -3.62
C LYS A 144 -10.02 9.46 -2.27
N GLY A 145 -9.94 8.49 -1.35
CA GLY A 145 -10.65 8.55 -0.07
C GLY A 145 -12.16 8.41 -0.19
N THR A 146 -12.64 7.88 -1.31
CA THR A 146 -14.06 7.56 -1.52
C THR A 146 -14.49 6.41 -0.61
N ARG A 147 -15.81 6.24 -0.42
CA ARG A 147 -16.38 5.08 0.26
C ARG A 147 -17.18 4.29 -0.74
N HIS A 148 -17.02 2.98 -0.73
CA HIS A 148 -17.77 2.08 -1.59
C HIS A 148 -18.49 1.01 -0.77
N THR A 149 -19.66 0.62 -1.24
CA THR A 149 -20.33 -0.60 -0.81
C THR A 149 -20.50 -1.48 -2.03
N LEU A 150 -19.91 -2.66 -1.98
CA LEU A 150 -19.93 -3.64 -3.06
C LEU A 150 -20.85 -4.79 -2.66
N HIS A 151 -21.66 -5.26 -3.60
CA HIS A 151 -22.48 -6.45 -3.44
C HIS A 151 -22.20 -7.35 -4.64
N ASP A 152 -21.46 -8.42 -4.44
CA ASP A 152 -21.11 -9.30 -5.54
C ASP A 152 -20.71 -10.69 -5.05
N TYR A 153 -20.72 -11.63 -5.98
CA TYR A 153 -20.21 -12.98 -5.76
C TYR A 153 -18.69 -13.00 -5.81
N SER A 154 -18.06 -13.59 -4.81
CA SER A 154 -16.62 -13.83 -4.75
C SER A 154 -16.31 -15.28 -5.15
N PRO A 155 -15.75 -15.51 -6.32
CA PRO A 155 -15.42 -16.86 -6.76
C PRO A 155 -14.27 -17.47 -5.95
N GLU A 156 -13.43 -16.65 -5.31
CA GLU A 156 -12.31 -17.10 -4.48
C GLU A 156 -12.78 -17.87 -3.26
N VAL A 157 -13.91 -17.49 -2.70
CA VAL A 157 -14.48 -18.06 -1.47
C VAL A 157 -15.85 -18.71 -1.66
N ASP A 158 -16.37 -18.71 -2.91
CA ASP A 158 -17.67 -19.29 -3.28
C ASP A 158 -18.84 -18.71 -2.44
N LYS A 159 -18.85 -17.39 -2.27
CA LYS A 159 -19.85 -16.67 -1.45
C LYS A 159 -20.30 -15.37 -2.10
N TYR A 160 -21.56 -14.98 -1.84
CA TYR A 160 -21.98 -13.60 -2.07
C TYR A 160 -21.58 -12.73 -0.89
N LEU A 161 -20.93 -11.61 -1.16
CA LEU A 161 -20.39 -10.71 -0.15
C LEU A 161 -21.00 -9.31 -0.27
N THR A 162 -21.25 -8.70 0.87
CA THR A 162 -21.32 -7.25 1.03
C THR A 162 -20.01 -6.76 1.60
N ILE A 163 -19.37 -5.83 0.90
CA ILE A 163 -18.07 -5.28 1.31
C ILE A 163 -18.19 -3.77 1.43
N HIS A 164 -18.03 -3.25 2.63
CA HIS A 164 -17.94 -1.81 2.88
C HIS A 164 -16.48 -1.38 2.93
N CYS A 165 -16.13 -0.43 2.05
CA CYS A 165 -14.75 0.02 1.89
C CYS A 165 -14.60 1.50 2.24
N TYR A 166 -13.51 1.85 2.93
CA TYR A 166 -13.11 3.23 3.20
C TYR A 166 -11.58 3.36 3.28
N GLN A 167 -11.07 4.58 3.13
CA GLN A 167 -9.64 4.87 3.23
C GLN A 167 -9.27 5.18 4.68
N PRO A 168 -8.52 4.32 5.40
CA PRO A 168 -8.00 4.65 6.73
C PRO A 168 -6.81 5.61 6.65
N GLU A 169 -5.95 5.43 5.66
CA GLU A 169 -4.81 6.29 5.30
C GLU A 169 -4.59 6.22 3.78
N PRO A 170 -3.96 7.25 3.15
CA PRO A 170 -3.66 7.22 1.73
C PRO A 170 -2.87 5.98 1.31
N GLY A 171 -3.31 5.32 0.25
CA GLY A 171 -2.73 4.07 -0.25
C GLY A 171 -3.30 2.81 0.38
N TYR A 172 -4.12 2.93 1.43
CA TYR A 172 -4.76 1.82 2.13
C TYR A 172 -6.28 1.80 1.90
N CYS A 173 -6.85 0.61 1.88
CA CYS A 173 -8.28 0.39 1.91
C CYS A 173 -8.63 -0.51 3.09
N ALA A 174 -9.55 -0.08 3.93
CA ALA A 174 -10.14 -0.89 4.99
C ALA A 174 -11.45 -1.47 4.48
N CYS A 175 -11.67 -2.77 4.71
CA CYS A 175 -12.84 -3.50 4.25
C CYS A 175 -13.53 -4.21 5.40
N VAL A 176 -14.84 -4.02 5.51
CA VAL A 176 -15.73 -4.82 6.36
C VAL A 176 -16.52 -5.74 5.44
N LEU A 177 -16.41 -7.05 5.67
CA LEU A 177 -17.06 -8.06 4.83
C LEU A 177 -18.16 -8.78 5.61
N GLN A 178 -19.24 -9.05 4.90
CA GLN A 178 -20.36 -9.86 5.39
C GLN A 178 -20.80 -10.81 4.29
N THR A 179 -21.10 -12.06 4.65
CA THR A 179 -21.78 -12.98 3.74
C THR A 179 -23.26 -12.60 3.64
N ILE A 180 -23.79 -12.67 2.43
CA ILE A 180 -25.23 -12.55 2.20
C ILE A 180 -25.77 -13.99 2.20
N ASP A 181 -26.54 -14.34 3.22
CA ASP A 181 -27.29 -15.58 3.21
C ASP A 181 -28.32 -15.53 2.07
N SER A 182 -28.24 -16.50 1.20
CA SER A 182 -29.15 -16.68 0.07
C SER A 182 -30.50 -17.23 0.49
#